data_438e1d997c7bc26f53b7a4fc2588dcec
#
_entry.id   438e1d997c7bc26f53b7a4fc2588dcec
#
_cell.length_a   1.000
_cell.length_b   1.000
_cell.length_c   1.000
_cell.angle_alpha   90.00
_cell.angle_beta   90.00
_cell.angle_gamma   90.00
#
_symmetry.space_group_name_H-M   'P 1'
#
loop_
_entity.id
_entity.type
_entity.pdbx_description
1 polymer ?
#
loop_
_entity_poly.entity_id
_entity_poly.type
_entity_poly.pdbx_seq_one_letter_code
_entity_poly.pdbx_strand_id
1 'polypeptide(L)'
;AACAGGSNAVGDACRHIRDGYAEVMVAGGAEASITPLAMGGFTSMSALTDASDPSRASIPFDKERSGFVMGEGAAVLILEE
;
A
#
# COMPACT_ATOMS: atom_id res chain seq x y z
N ALA A 1 7.91 2.56 6.68
CA ALA A 1 6.49 2.71 6.36
C ALA A 1 5.93 1.57 5.52
N ALA A 2 6.78 0.86 4.77
CA ALA A 2 6.36 -0.26 3.92
C ALA A 2 5.03 0.04 3.20
N CYS A 3 3.97 -0.70 3.49
CA CYS A 3 2.67 -0.57 2.83
C CYS A 3 1.99 0.79 3.04
N ALA A 4 2.35 1.53 4.07
CA ALA A 4 1.80 2.86 4.34
C ALA A 4 2.58 3.98 3.66
N GLY A 5 3.55 3.66 2.80
CA GLY A 5 4.42 4.65 2.15
C GLY A 5 3.66 5.70 1.36
N GLY A 6 2.60 5.30 0.63
CA GLY A 6 1.77 6.25 -0.11
C GLY A 6 1.06 7.24 0.81
N SER A 7 0.49 6.76 1.90
CA SER A 7 -0.16 7.63 2.90
C SER A 7 0.86 8.56 3.57
N ASN A 8 2.05 8.08 3.87
CA ASN A 8 3.12 8.91 4.41
C ASN A 8 3.54 10.00 3.41
N ALA A 9 3.64 9.66 2.12
CA ALA A 9 3.98 10.64 1.08
C ALA A 9 2.95 11.78 1.03
N VAL A 10 1.67 11.44 1.07
CA VAL A 10 0.59 12.45 1.09
C VAL A 10 0.67 13.30 2.36
N GLY A 11 0.89 12.68 3.51
CA GLY A 11 1.03 13.40 4.79
C GLY A 11 2.21 14.37 4.79
N ASP A 12 3.35 13.95 4.27
CA ASP A 12 4.54 14.79 4.19
C ASP A 12 4.32 15.96 3.22
N ALA A 13 3.68 15.70 2.06
CA ALA A 13 3.34 16.74 1.10
C ALA A 13 2.40 17.79 1.72
N CYS A 14 1.39 17.35 2.47
CA CYS A 14 0.49 18.25 3.19
C CYS A 14 1.25 19.14 4.18
N ARG A 15 2.20 18.57 4.93
CA ARG A 15 3.02 19.35 5.86
C ARG A 15 3.89 20.38 5.16
N HIS A 16 4.48 20.02 4.01
CA HIS A 16 5.28 20.93 3.21
C HIS A 16 4.47 22.17 2.79
N ILE A 17 3.24 21.97 2.34
CA ILE A 17 2.35 23.07 1.97
C ILE A 17 1.97 23.89 3.21
N ARG A 18 1.55 23.21 4.27
CA ARG A 18 1.13 23.88 5.52
C ARG A 18 2.23 24.74 6.12
N ASP A 19 3.48 24.27 6.03
CA ASP A 19 4.63 24.94 6.61
C ASP A 19 5.25 25.98 5.65
N GLY A 20 4.66 26.20 4.48
CA GLY A 20 5.08 27.21 3.53
C GLY A 20 6.27 26.85 2.65
N TYR A 21 6.67 25.57 2.61
CA TYR A 21 7.78 25.12 1.77
C TYR A 21 7.38 24.89 0.30
N ALA A 22 6.10 24.72 0.05
CA ALA A 22 5.59 24.50 -1.32
C ALA A 22 4.16 25.01 -1.43
N GLU A 23 3.79 25.51 -2.61
CA GLU A 23 2.43 25.91 -2.92
C GLU A 23 1.62 24.76 -3.52
N VAL A 24 2.29 23.89 -4.26
CA VAL A 24 1.68 22.73 -4.92
C VAL A 24 2.61 21.53 -4.74
N MET A 25 2.05 20.38 -4.40
CA MET A 25 2.77 19.12 -4.28
C MET A 25 2.03 18.04 -5.03
N VAL A 26 2.78 17.19 -5.71
CA VAL A 26 2.27 15.96 -6.32
C VAL A 26 2.73 14.79 -5.45
N ALA A 27 1.79 14.03 -4.91
CA ALA A 27 2.09 12.96 -3.98
C ALA A 27 1.21 11.74 -4.20
N GLY A 28 1.72 10.57 -3.93
CA GLY A 28 0.95 9.34 -4.09
C GLY A 28 1.79 8.10 -3.88
N GLY A 29 1.33 7.00 -4.44
CA GLY A 29 2.01 5.72 -4.39
C GLY A 29 1.69 4.89 -5.61
N ALA A 30 2.59 3.97 -5.93
CA ALA A 30 2.43 3.04 -7.04
C ALA A 30 3.11 1.72 -6.68
N GLU A 31 2.47 0.62 -7.04
CA GLU A 31 3.01 -0.71 -6.82
C GLU A 31 2.56 -1.65 -7.93
N ALA A 32 3.50 -2.37 -8.52
CA ALA A 32 3.25 -3.40 -9.53
C ALA A 32 4.21 -4.56 -9.26
N SER A 33 4.04 -5.21 -8.11
CA SER A 33 5.00 -6.19 -7.58
C SER A 33 4.48 -7.62 -7.58
N ILE A 34 3.42 -7.95 -8.32
CA ILE A 34 2.99 -9.36 -8.45
C ILE A 34 3.96 -10.06 -9.40
N THR A 35 5.11 -10.45 -8.86
CA THR A 35 6.18 -11.13 -9.57
C THR A 35 6.59 -12.39 -8.79
N PRO A 36 7.24 -13.37 -9.43
CA PRO A 36 7.69 -14.57 -8.71
C PRO A 36 8.59 -14.25 -7.52
N LEU A 37 9.46 -13.25 -7.65
CA LEU A 37 10.38 -12.87 -6.57
C LEU A 37 9.64 -12.29 -5.37
N ALA A 38 8.72 -11.36 -5.60
CA ALA A 38 7.94 -10.75 -4.52
C ALA A 38 6.99 -11.75 -3.86
N MET A 39 6.32 -12.59 -4.67
CA MET A 39 5.49 -13.68 -4.16
C MET A 39 6.30 -14.61 -3.27
N GLY A 40 7.49 -15.01 -3.73
CA GLY A 40 8.38 -15.87 -2.95
C GLY A 40 8.85 -15.21 -1.65
N GLY A 41 9.17 -13.93 -1.69
CA GLY A 41 9.58 -13.18 -0.50
C GLY A 41 8.51 -13.13 0.57
N PHE A 42 7.29 -12.76 0.19
CA PHE A 42 6.17 -12.72 1.13
C PHE A 42 5.73 -14.11 1.60
N THR A 43 5.81 -15.13 0.73
CA THR A 43 5.54 -16.51 1.12
C THR A 43 6.55 -16.97 2.17
N SER A 44 7.82 -16.62 2.01
CA SER A 44 8.87 -16.96 2.98
C SER A 44 8.62 -16.36 4.37
N MET A 45 7.95 -15.22 4.43
CA MET A 45 7.55 -14.59 5.69
C MET A 45 6.23 -15.13 6.25
N SER A 46 5.58 -16.06 5.57
CA SER A 46 4.23 -16.54 5.91
C SER A 46 3.21 -15.39 5.96
N ALA A 47 3.38 -14.40 5.10
CA ALA A 47 2.56 -13.19 5.13
C ALA A 47 1.32 -13.26 4.23
N LEU A 48 1.32 -14.13 3.23
CA LEU A 48 0.21 -14.25 2.29
C LEU A 48 -0.85 -15.23 2.79
N THR A 49 -2.11 -14.97 2.40
CA THR A 49 -3.20 -15.88 2.71
C THR A 49 -2.95 -17.27 2.12
N ASP A 50 -3.36 -18.31 2.84
CA ASP A 50 -3.35 -19.69 2.38
C ASP A 50 -4.74 -20.15 1.92
N ALA A 51 -5.73 -19.25 1.90
CA ALA A 51 -7.09 -19.59 1.53
C ALA A 51 -7.18 -20.01 0.06
N SER A 52 -7.86 -21.12 -0.19
CA SER A 52 -8.10 -21.63 -1.55
C SER A 52 -9.35 -21.03 -2.20
N ASP A 53 -10.27 -20.49 -1.39
CA ASP A 53 -11.48 -19.83 -1.86
C ASP A 53 -11.20 -18.33 -2.07
N PRO A 54 -11.25 -17.83 -3.32
CA PRO A 54 -10.99 -16.42 -3.58
C PRO A 54 -11.91 -15.47 -2.82
N SER A 55 -13.14 -15.88 -2.53
CA SER A 55 -14.09 -15.03 -1.77
C SER A 55 -13.71 -14.87 -0.29
N ARG A 56 -12.83 -15.74 0.21
CA ARG A 56 -12.35 -15.72 1.58
C ARG A 56 -10.85 -15.42 1.69
N ALA A 57 -10.22 -15.01 0.60
CA ALA A 57 -8.78 -14.77 0.58
C ALA A 57 -8.39 -13.46 1.25
N SER A 58 -9.12 -12.39 0.99
CA SER A 58 -8.87 -11.08 1.60
C SER A 58 -10.01 -10.75 2.57
N ILE A 59 -9.79 -11.04 3.84
CA ILE A 59 -10.81 -10.89 4.90
C ILE A 59 -10.20 -10.13 6.10
N PRO A 60 -9.89 -8.83 5.91
CA PRO A 60 -9.27 -8.03 6.99
C PRO A 60 -10.09 -8.08 8.26
N PHE A 61 -9.40 -8.19 9.40
CA PHE A 61 -9.96 -8.26 10.75
C PHE A 61 -10.76 -9.53 11.07
N ASP A 62 -11.03 -10.41 10.10
CA ASP A 62 -11.72 -11.67 10.35
C ASP A 62 -10.81 -12.60 11.16
N LYS A 63 -11.41 -13.34 12.10
CA LYS A 63 -10.65 -14.28 12.94
C LYS A 63 -10.03 -15.44 12.15
N GLU A 64 -10.58 -15.74 10.99
CA GLU A 64 -10.11 -16.82 10.12
C GLU A 64 -9.07 -16.37 9.09
N ARG A 65 -8.67 -15.09 9.13
CA ARG A 65 -7.65 -14.59 8.21
C ARG A 65 -6.32 -15.30 8.42
N SER A 66 -5.61 -15.56 7.33
CA SER A 66 -4.31 -16.23 7.37
C SER A 66 -3.19 -15.41 6.71
N GLY A 67 -3.49 -14.25 6.18
CA GLY A 67 -2.51 -13.40 5.53
C GLY A 67 -3.20 -12.47 4.52
N PHE A 68 -2.40 -11.70 3.80
CA PHE A 68 -2.94 -10.75 2.83
C PHE A 68 -2.88 -11.30 1.40
N VAL A 69 -3.60 -10.63 0.50
CA VAL A 69 -3.55 -10.88 -0.93
C VAL A 69 -2.79 -9.73 -1.57
N MET A 70 -1.75 -10.03 -2.35
CA MET A 70 -1.00 -9.02 -3.08
C MET A 70 -1.89 -8.36 -4.13
N GLY A 71 -1.75 -7.05 -4.26
CA GLY A 71 -2.45 -6.28 -5.27
C GLY A 71 -1.48 -5.34 -5.99
N GLU A 72 -1.97 -4.74 -7.06
CA GLU A 72 -1.25 -3.74 -7.82
C GLU A 72 -2.13 -2.51 -8.00
N GLY A 73 -1.52 -1.36 -8.05
CA GLY A 73 -2.27 -0.13 -8.26
C GLY A 73 -1.39 1.11 -8.16
N ALA A 74 -1.95 2.23 -8.55
CA ALA A 74 -1.29 3.53 -8.43
C ALA A 74 -2.34 4.61 -8.27
N ALA A 75 -2.03 5.60 -7.47
CA ALA A 75 -2.83 6.81 -7.34
C ALA A 75 -1.94 7.99 -7.01
N VAL A 76 -2.28 9.14 -7.57
CA VAL A 76 -1.55 10.38 -7.35
C VAL A 76 -2.56 11.50 -7.05
N LEU A 77 -2.21 12.31 -6.07
CA LEU A 77 -2.97 13.50 -5.68
C LEU A 77 -2.15 14.74 -6.01
N ILE A 78 -2.82 15.76 -6.50
CA ILE A 78 -2.24 17.10 -6.63
C ILE A 78 -2.79 17.92 -5.47
N LEU A 79 -1.90 18.31 -4.57
CA LEU A 79 -2.24 19.05 -3.36
C LEU A 79 -1.82 20.50 -3.54
N GLU A 80 -2.67 21.43 -3.12
CA GLU A 80 -2.36 22.85 -3.19
C GLU A 80 -2.91 23.59 -1.98
N GLU A 81 -2.35 24.78 -1.74
CA GLU A 81 -2.75 25.63 -0.64
C GLU A 81 -4.21 26.08 -0.71
#